data_a917c1a7e084aace40a8b983ddfe9a06
#
_entry.id   a917c1a7e084aace40a8b983ddfe9a06
#
_cell.length_a   1.000
_cell.length_b   1.000
_cell.length_c   1.000
_cell.angle_alpha   90.00
_cell.angle_beta   90.00
_cell.angle_gamma   90.00
#
_symmetry.space_group_name_H-M   'P 1'
#
loop_
_entity.id
_entity.type
_entity.pdbx_description
1 polymer ?
#
loop_
_entity_poly.entity_id
_entity_poly.type
_entity_poly.pdbx_seq_one_letter_code
_entity_poly.pdbx_strand_id
1 'polypeptide(L)'
;RGLGDVYKRQLYHRPWNEQDVTDMNAKFEEYLFASLANYTDPIPGVIDTLNELRKQGIKIGSTTGYTQAMMDVVLPNAARKGYTTDKCVTPNGLPAGRPFPYMIYQNMIDLAIPSTDCVLKYGDTIADIKEGINAKVWTVGVILGSNELGLTQKEVEQMSPATLTARKAEVRQRMLLAGAHYVVDSIEELPKIIELINHKLNTNH
;
A
#
# COMPACT_ATOMS: atom_id res chain seq x y z
N ARG A 1 0.76 21.70 3.83
CA ARG A 1 0.74 23.11 4.33
C ARG A 1 0.30 24.12 3.25
N GLY A 2 0.76 24.03 2.00
CA GLY A 2 0.47 25.05 0.96
C GLY A 2 -0.99 25.14 0.50
N LEU A 3 -1.70 24.03 0.30
CA LEU A 3 -3.11 24.02 -0.14
C LEU A 3 -4.07 24.52 0.96
N GLY A 4 -3.80 24.18 2.22
CA GLY A 4 -4.57 24.65 3.35
C GLY A 4 -4.51 26.16 3.54
N ASP A 5 -3.36 26.77 3.28
CA ASP A 5 -3.13 28.23 3.36
C ASP A 5 -3.95 28.99 2.32
N VAL A 6 -3.97 28.53 1.06
CA VAL A 6 -4.72 29.16 -0.02
C VAL A 6 -6.22 29.05 0.24
N TYR A 7 -6.70 27.90 0.66
CA TYR A 7 -8.13 27.65 0.88
C TYR A 7 -8.68 28.47 2.06
N LYS A 8 -7.93 28.58 3.16
CA LYS A 8 -8.37 29.38 4.34
C LYS A 8 -8.28 30.88 4.11
N ARG A 9 -7.28 31.37 3.37
CA ARG A 9 -7.27 32.79 2.97
C ARG A 9 -8.49 33.15 2.14
N GLN A 10 -8.96 32.25 1.28
CA GLN A 10 -10.17 32.49 0.48
C GLN A 10 -11.46 32.44 1.29
N LEU A 11 -11.57 31.55 2.28
CA LEU A 11 -12.81 31.36 3.07
C LEU A 11 -12.91 32.26 4.29
N TYR A 12 -11.82 32.51 5.00
CA TYR A 12 -11.84 33.16 6.31
C TYR A 12 -11.13 34.51 6.32
N HIS A 13 -10.55 34.96 5.21
CA HIS A 13 -9.84 36.23 5.06
C HIS A 13 -8.77 36.51 6.13
N ARG A 14 -8.19 35.43 6.70
CA ARG A 14 -7.12 35.49 7.70
C ARG A 14 -6.08 34.38 7.48
N PRO A 15 -4.82 34.56 7.94
CA PRO A 15 -3.85 33.47 7.96
C PRO A 15 -4.30 32.35 8.91
N TRP A 16 -3.80 31.12 8.64
CA TRP A 16 -3.99 29.98 9.52
C TRP A 16 -3.18 30.11 10.82
N ASN A 17 -3.63 29.46 11.88
CA ASN A 17 -2.89 29.29 13.14
C ASN A 17 -2.87 27.81 13.56
N GLU A 18 -2.12 27.45 14.59
CA GLU A 18 -1.98 26.08 15.07
C GLU A 18 -3.33 25.48 15.55
N GLN A 19 -4.23 26.30 16.10
CA GLN A 19 -5.57 25.86 16.47
C GLN A 19 -6.37 25.42 15.26
N ASP A 20 -6.27 26.14 14.14
CA ASP A 20 -6.92 25.74 12.89
C ASP A 20 -6.45 24.39 12.37
N VAL A 21 -5.16 24.07 12.54
CA VAL A 21 -4.59 22.77 12.17
C VAL A 21 -5.14 21.68 13.08
N THR A 22 -5.20 21.94 14.38
CA THR A 22 -5.75 21.02 15.38
C THR A 22 -7.24 20.73 15.12
N ASP A 23 -8.04 21.75 14.90
CA ASP A 23 -9.46 21.61 14.62
C ASP A 23 -9.74 20.87 13.30
N MET A 24 -8.94 21.15 12.27
CA MET A 24 -9.03 20.41 11.00
C MET A 24 -8.65 18.94 11.15
N ASN A 25 -7.59 18.66 11.89
CA ASN A 25 -7.17 17.28 12.13
C ASN A 25 -8.25 16.51 12.91
N ALA A 26 -8.81 17.11 13.96
CA ALA A 26 -9.88 16.48 14.74
C ALA A 26 -11.12 16.16 13.88
N LYS A 27 -11.57 17.11 13.05
CA LYS A 27 -12.67 16.87 12.11
C LYS A 27 -12.34 15.85 11.05
N PHE A 28 -11.11 15.89 10.51
CA PHE A 28 -10.66 14.92 9.55
C PHE A 28 -10.68 13.50 10.14
N GLU A 29 -10.17 13.34 11.35
CA GLU A 29 -10.23 12.06 12.07
C GLU A 29 -11.65 11.57 12.27
N GLU A 30 -12.56 12.43 12.73
CA GLU A 30 -13.99 12.09 12.91
C GLU A 30 -14.61 11.56 11.60
N TYR A 31 -14.47 12.29 10.49
CA TYR A 31 -15.00 11.87 9.18
C TYR A 31 -14.32 10.61 8.67
N LEU A 32 -13.01 10.51 8.88
CA LEU A 32 -12.24 9.34 8.46
C LEU A 32 -12.75 8.11 9.21
N PHE A 33 -12.83 8.15 10.55
CA PHE A 33 -13.33 7.03 11.34
C PHE A 33 -14.76 6.61 10.96
N ALA A 34 -15.65 7.58 10.71
CA ALA A 34 -17.01 7.30 10.28
C ALA A 34 -17.08 6.59 8.91
N SER A 35 -16.07 6.79 8.07
CA SER A 35 -16.02 6.23 6.70
C SER A 35 -15.21 4.95 6.60
N LEU A 36 -14.25 4.67 7.50
CA LEU A 36 -13.30 3.54 7.39
C LEU A 36 -13.98 2.19 7.14
N ALA A 37 -15.09 1.91 7.83
CA ALA A 37 -15.81 0.64 7.69
C ALA A 37 -16.43 0.45 6.30
N ASN A 38 -16.70 1.54 5.59
CA ASN A 38 -17.36 1.51 4.27
C ASN A 38 -16.38 1.22 3.13
N TYR A 39 -15.06 1.45 3.35
CA TYR A 39 -14.02 1.32 2.32
C TYR A 39 -13.05 0.17 2.65
N THR A 40 -13.60 -0.99 2.96
CA THR A 40 -12.83 -2.20 3.33
C THR A 40 -13.04 -3.34 2.34
N ASP A 41 -13.59 -3.04 1.15
CA ASP A 41 -13.74 -4.06 0.12
C ASP A 41 -12.37 -4.43 -0.47
N PRO A 42 -12.02 -5.72 -0.50
CA PRO A 42 -10.81 -6.16 -1.16
C PRO A 42 -10.84 -5.85 -2.65
N ILE A 43 -9.71 -5.42 -3.20
CA ILE A 43 -9.54 -5.28 -4.65
C ILE A 43 -9.71 -6.66 -5.30
N PRO A 44 -10.31 -6.74 -6.51
CA PRO A 44 -10.50 -7.99 -7.24
C PRO A 44 -9.20 -8.82 -7.34
N GLY A 45 -9.31 -10.12 -7.20
CA GLY A 45 -8.19 -11.07 -7.25
C GLY A 45 -7.37 -11.19 -5.95
N VAL A 46 -7.48 -10.25 -5.00
CA VAL A 46 -6.66 -10.26 -3.77
C VAL A 46 -6.87 -11.51 -2.94
N ILE A 47 -8.13 -11.87 -2.66
CA ILE A 47 -8.45 -13.01 -1.79
C ILE A 47 -7.93 -14.32 -2.37
N ASP A 48 -8.20 -14.56 -3.65
CA ASP A 48 -7.80 -15.80 -4.33
C ASP A 48 -6.28 -15.91 -4.41
N THR A 49 -5.60 -14.83 -4.78
CA THR A 49 -4.14 -14.78 -4.84
C THR A 49 -3.51 -15.02 -3.48
N LEU A 50 -3.98 -14.36 -2.41
CA LEU A 50 -3.44 -14.58 -1.06
C LEU A 50 -3.69 -16.01 -0.56
N ASN A 51 -4.84 -16.60 -0.88
CA ASN A 51 -5.13 -17.99 -0.53
C ASN A 51 -4.22 -18.98 -1.28
N GLU A 52 -3.90 -18.70 -2.53
CA GLU A 52 -2.92 -19.48 -3.30
C GLU A 52 -1.53 -19.40 -2.68
N LEU A 53 -1.06 -18.20 -2.33
CA LEU A 53 0.24 -17.99 -1.69
C LEU A 53 0.32 -18.69 -0.32
N ARG A 54 -0.74 -18.65 0.48
CA ARG A 54 -0.80 -19.37 1.77
C ARG A 54 -0.70 -20.89 1.61
N LYS A 55 -1.31 -21.47 0.56
CA LYS A 55 -1.15 -22.91 0.25
C LYS A 55 0.30 -23.28 -0.03
N GLN A 56 1.11 -22.35 -0.49
CA GLN A 56 2.55 -22.50 -0.71
C GLN A 56 3.38 -22.23 0.55
N GLY A 57 2.75 -21.97 1.70
CA GLY A 57 3.42 -21.67 2.97
C GLY A 57 3.92 -20.22 3.09
N ILE A 58 3.54 -19.34 2.16
CA ILE A 58 3.96 -17.93 2.20
C ILE A 58 3.13 -17.19 3.26
N LYS A 59 3.82 -16.50 4.16
CA LYS A 59 3.20 -15.66 5.18
C LYS A 59 2.86 -14.27 4.62
N ILE A 60 1.73 -13.73 5.03
CA ILE A 60 1.19 -12.47 4.55
C ILE A 60 1.29 -11.42 5.66
N GLY A 61 2.29 -10.56 5.57
CA GLY A 61 2.41 -9.36 6.40
C GLY A 61 1.82 -8.14 5.71
N SER A 62 1.32 -7.17 6.45
CA SER A 62 0.96 -5.87 5.90
C SER A 62 1.64 -4.73 6.63
N THR A 63 1.94 -3.65 5.90
CA THR A 63 2.35 -2.36 6.42
C THR A 63 1.32 -1.32 6.01
N THR A 64 1.07 -0.35 6.86
CA THR A 64 0.08 0.70 6.59
C THR A 64 0.52 2.05 7.15
N GLY A 65 0.08 3.14 6.52
CA GLY A 65 0.21 4.48 7.08
C GLY A 65 -0.89 4.83 8.10
N TYR A 66 -1.88 3.95 8.28
CA TYR A 66 -2.94 4.15 9.26
C TYR A 66 -2.43 3.93 10.68
N THR A 67 -3.06 4.62 11.64
CA THR A 67 -2.81 4.39 13.07
C THR A 67 -3.40 3.07 13.52
N GLN A 68 -2.95 2.58 14.69
CA GLN A 68 -3.51 1.37 15.28
C GLN A 68 -5.03 1.48 15.47
N ALA A 69 -5.51 2.61 15.98
CA ALA A 69 -6.93 2.85 16.17
C ALA A 69 -7.75 2.77 14.86
N MET A 70 -7.20 3.23 13.74
CA MET A 70 -7.83 3.07 12.43
C MET A 70 -7.85 1.60 12.00
N MET A 71 -6.75 0.87 12.21
CA MET A 71 -6.67 -0.54 11.85
C MET A 71 -7.55 -1.43 12.72
N ASP A 72 -7.84 -1.05 13.96
CA ASP A 72 -8.81 -1.74 14.83
C ASP A 72 -10.25 -1.69 14.26
N VAL A 73 -10.55 -0.72 13.40
CA VAL A 73 -11.79 -0.65 12.62
C VAL A 73 -11.67 -1.42 11.30
N VAL A 74 -10.58 -1.20 10.55
CA VAL A 74 -10.40 -1.72 9.19
C VAL A 74 -10.24 -3.25 9.17
N LEU A 75 -9.37 -3.81 10.02
CA LEU A 75 -9.04 -5.24 9.98
C LEU A 75 -10.26 -6.14 10.22
N PRO A 76 -11.11 -5.93 11.25
CA PRO A 76 -12.29 -6.76 11.44
C PRO A 76 -13.30 -6.65 10.29
N ASN A 77 -13.42 -5.47 9.66
CA ASN A 77 -14.32 -5.27 8.52
C ASN A 77 -13.78 -5.97 7.25
N ALA A 78 -12.47 -5.86 6.99
CA ALA A 78 -11.83 -6.56 5.89
C ALA A 78 -11.88 -8.10 6.08
N ALA A 79 -11.68 -8.58 7.31
CA ALA A 79 -11.76 -10.01 7.63
C ALA A 79 -13.15 -10.60 7.35
N ARG A 80 -14.22 -9.87 7.67
CA ARG A 80 -15.59 -10.27 7.31
C ARG A 80 -15.82 -10.41 5.81
N LYS A 81 -15.01 -9.71 5.02
CA LYS A 81 -15.03 -9.76 3.54
C LYS A 81 -13.98 -10.74 2.96
N GLY A 82 -13.33 -11.53 3.82
CA GLY A 82 -12.39 -12.58 3.44
C GLY A 82 -10.92 -12.18 3.41
N TYR A 83 -10.58 -10.90 3.64
CA TYR A 83 -9.19 -10.45 3.68
C TYR A 83 -8.62 -10.56 5.09
N THR A 84 -7.55 -11.34 5.24
CA THR A 84 -6.80 -11.46 6.49
C THR A 84 -5.30 -11.38 6.22
N THR A 85 -4.53 -10.98 7.24
CA THR A 85 -3.06 -11.03 7.23
C THR A 85 -2.56 -11.78 8.45
N ASP A 86 -1.38 -12.40 8.36
CA ASP A 86 -0.74 -13.06 9.51
C ASP A 86 -0.21 -12.02 10.50
N LYS A 87 0.17 -10.84 9.99
CA LYS A 87 0.55 -9.68 10.79
C LYS A 87 0.23 -8.38 10.06
N CYS A 88 -0.23 -7.38 10.80
CA CYS A 88 -0.36 -6.01 10.33
C CYS A 88 0.48 -5.08 11.23
N VAL A 89 1.36 -4.30 10.64
CA VAL A 89 2.21 -3.34 11.34
C VAL A 89 1.85 -1.92 10.94
N THR A 90 1.59 -1.09 11.93
CA THR A 90 1.35 0.36 11.80
C THR A 90 2.62 1.12 12.20
N PRO A 91 2.75 2.43 11.91
CA PRO A 91 3.90 3.21 12.37
C PRO A 91 3.90 3.49 13.88
N ASN A 92 2.83 3.15 14.60
CA ASN A 92 2.75 3.37 16.04
C ASN A 92 3.83 2.58 16.80
N GLY A 93 4.58 3.28 17.64
CA GLY A 93 5.67 2.67 18.42
C GLY A 93 6.96 2.44 17.63
N LEU A 94 7.00 2.77 16.34
CA LEU A 94 8.19 2.71 15.51
C LEU A 94 8.82 4.09 15.33
N PRO A 95 10.14 4.17 15.04
CA PRO A 95 10.83 5.45 14.86
C PRO A 95 10.26 6.31 13.73
N ALA A 96 9.76 5.70 12.66
CA ALA A 96 9.13 6.38 11.52
C ALA A 96 8.30 5.41 10.68
N GLY A 97 7.31 5.95 9.92
CA GLY A 97 6.60 5.25 8.88
C GLY A 97 7.33 5.26 7.53
N ARG A 98 6.64 4.90 6.45
CA ARG A 98 7.19 4.94 5.08
C ARG A 98 7.79 6.31 4.74
N PRO A 99 8.87 6.36 4.02
CA PRO A 99 9.56 5.29 3.28
C PRO A 99 10.62 4.53 4.09
N PHE A 100 10.65 4.68 5.41
CA PHE A 100 11.60 3.95 6.26
C PHE A 100 11.20 2.48 6.40
N PRO A 101 12.18 1.55 6.55
CA PRO A 101 11.94 0.11 6.45
C PRO A 101 11.39 -0.54 7.73
N TYR A 102 11.14 0.23 8.78
CA TYR A 102 10.88 -0.29 10.12
C TYR A 102 9.66 -1.21 10.20
N MET A 103 8.57 -0.89 9.47
CA MET A 103 7.38 -1.74 9.48
C MET A 103 7.61 -3.09 8.77
N ILE A 104 8.45 -3.13 7.73
CA ILE A 104 8.85 -4.38 7.08
C ILE A 104 9.68 -5.21 8.04
N TYR A 105 10.68 -4.61 8.70
CA TYR A 105 11.53 -5.31 9.67
C TYR A 105 10.72 -5.82 10.87
N GLN A 106 9.75 -5.05 11.36
CA GLN A 106 8.88 -5.51 12.43
C GLN A 106 8.01 -6.70 11.99
N ASN A 107 7.47 -6.68 10.76
CA ASN A 107 6.78 -7.85 10.19
C ASN A 107 7.71 -9.08 10.12
N MET A 108 8.96 -8.91 9.70
CA MET A 108 9.93 -10.01 9.64
C MET A 108 10.17 -10.62 11.01
N ILE A 109 10.36 -9.78 12.05
CA ILE A 109 10.55 -10.24 13.43
C ILE A 109 9.32 -11.01 13.90
N ASP A 110 8.14 -10.42 13.78
CA ASP A 110 6.87 -10.99 14.28
C ASP A 110 6.49 -12.29 13.56
N LEU A 111 6.87 -12.42 12.30
CA LEU A 111 6.61 -13.60 11.46
C LEU A 111 7.78 -14.59 11.43
N ALA A 112 8.87 -14.31 12.17
CA ALA A 112 10.09 -15.12 12.23
C ALA A 112 10.69 -15.38 10.83
N ILE A 113 10.82 -14.33 10.02
CA ILE A 113 11.46 -14.38 8.69
C ILE A 113 12.93 -13.98 8.84
N PRO A 114 13.90 -14.88 8.57
CA PRO A 114 15.29 -14.66 8.93
C PRO A 114 16.10 -13.82 7.93
N SER A 115 15.64 -13.70 6.67
CA SER A 115 16.39 -13.00 5.62
C SER A 115 15.49 -12.07 4.81
N THR A 116 16.02 -10.91 4.43
CA THR A 116 15.38 -9.98 3.50
C THR A 116 15.21 -10.57 2.10
N ASP A 117 16.06 -11.51 1.70
CA ASP A 117 15.95 -12.21 0.41
C ASP A 117 14.66 -13.03 0.29
N CYS A 118 14.11 -13.47 1.44
CA CYS A 118 12.85 -14.21 1.51
C CYS A 118 11.62 -13.31 1.61
N VAL A 119 11.77 -11.99 1.46
CA VAL A 119 10.69 -11.01 1.61
C VAL A 119 10.41 -10.30 0.30
N LEU A 120 9.12 -10.15 0.00
CA LEU A 120 8.66 -9.35 -1.11
C LEU A 120 7.71 -8.26 -0.58
N LYS A 121 8.02 -7.01 -0.85
CA LYS A 121 7.12 -5.88 -0.66
C LYS A 121 6.28 -5.69 -1.92
N TYR A 122 4.96 -5.79 -1.77
CA TYR A 122 3.99 -5.47 -2.80
C TYR A 122 3.27 -4.18 -2.42
N GLY A 123 3.18 -3.22 -3.32
CA GLY A 123 2.59 -1.92 -2.98
C GLY A 123 2.15 -1.10 -4.17
N ASP A 124 1.30 -0.11 -3.91
CA ASP A 124 0.58 0.69 -4.89
C ASP A 124 1.03 2.15 -4.96
N THR A 125 1.98 2.56 -4.10
CA THR A 125 2.51 3.93 -4.06
C THR A 125 4.02 3.98 -4.20
N ILE A 126 4.54 5.14 -4.59
CA ILE A 126 6.00 5.39 -4.60
C ILE A 126 6.59 5.25 -3.19
N ALA A 127 5.82 5.58 -2.14
CA ALA A 127 6.26 5.40 -0.75
C ALA A 127 6.43 3.91 -0.39
N ASP A 128 5.56 3.02 -0.91
CA ASP A 128 5.70 1.57 -0.75
C ASP A 128 6.94 1.04 -1.46
N ILE A 129 7.18 1.49 -2.69
CA ILE A 129 8.37 1.09 -3.44
C ILE A 129 9.63 1.50 -2.66
N LYS A 130 9.71 2.74 -2.19
CA LYS A 130 10.84 3.23 -1.41
C LYS A 130 11.00 2.48 -0.09
N GLU A 131 9.91 2.12 0.60
CA GLU A 131 9.94 1.29 1.81
C GLU A 131 10.60 -0.07 1.53
N GLY A 132 10.20 -0.76 0.45
CA GLY A 132 10.77 -2.03 0.05
C GLY A 132 12.26 -1.93 -0.32
N ILE A 133 12.64 -0.93 -1.11
CA ILE A 133 14.04 -0.69 -1.50
C ILE A 133 14.91 -0.36 -0.27
N ASN A 134 14.42 0.49 0.62
CA ASN A 134 15.13 0.83 1.86
C ASN A 134 15.26 -0.38 2.81
N ALA A 135 14.29 -1.29 2.79
CA ALA A 135 14.36 -2.56 3.52
C ALA A 135 15.28 -3.60 2.86
N LYS A 136 15.74 -3.36 1.62
CA LYS A 136 16.52 -4.30 0.81
C LYS A 136 15.78 -5.62 0.57
N VAL A 137 14.48 -5.54 0.30
CA VAL A 137 13.65 -6.68 -0.05
C VAL A 137 13.23 -6.62 -1.52
N TRP A 138 12.78 -7.73 -2.08
CA TRP A 138 12.14 -7.73 -3.39
C TRP A 138 10.95 -6.77 -3.37
N THR A 139 10.83 -5.94 -4.40
CA THR A 139 9.83 -4.87 -4.43
C THR A 139 9.05 -4.91 -5.72
N VAL A 140 7.74 -5.06 -5.62
CA VAL A 140 6.80 -5.16 -6.73
C VAL A 140 5.76 -4.05 -6.61
N GLY A 141 5.64 -3.25 -7.66
CA GLY A 141 4.57 -2.26 -7.80
C GLY A 141 3.34 -2.83 -8.49
N VAL A 142 2.16 -2.35 -8.15
CA VAL A 142 0.88 -2.69 -8.81
C VAL A 142 0.23 -1.44 -9.38
N ILE A 143 -0.42 -1.57 -10.54
CA ILE A 143 -0.99 -0.45 -11.29
C ILE A 143 -2.50 -0.34 -11.08
N LEU A 144 -3.27 -1.41 -11.38
CA LEU A 144 -4.72 -1.39 -11.24
C LEU A 144 -5.13 -1.37 -9.77
N GLY A 145 -6.04 -0.47 -9.42
CA GLY A 145 -6.45 -0.22 -8.04
C GLY A 145 -5.43 0.59 -7.24
N SER A 146 -4.35 1.10 -7.85
CA SER A 146 -3.35 1.89 -7.15
C SER A 146 -3.73 3.36 -7.01
N ASN A 147 -3.23 3.98 -5.93
CA ASN A 147 -3.28 5.42 -5.76
C ASN A 147 -2.49 6.16 -6.85
N GLU A 148 -1.42 5.55 -7.41
CA GLU A 148 -0.62 6.13 -8.48
C GLU A 148 -1.38 6.22 -9.81
N LEU A 149 -2.28 5.28 -10.10
CA LEU A 149 -3.17 5.36 -11.25
C LEU A 149 -4.29 6.36 -11.01
N GLY A 150 -4.81 6.43 -9.78
CA GLY A 150 -5.82 7.39 -9.33
C GLY A 150 -7.17 7.24 -10.02
N LEU A 151 -7.53 6.02 -10.41
CA LEU A 151 -8.79 5.69 -11.09
C LEU A 151 -9.58 4.66 -10.27
N THR A 152 -10.87 4.86 -10.19
CA THR A 152 -11.80 3.84 -9.70
C THR A 152 -11.93 2.70 -10.71
N GLN A 153 -12.38 1.52 -10.27
CA GLN A 153 -12.65 0.39 -11.17
C GLN A 153 -13.60 0.79 -12.30
N LYS A 154 -14.66 1.54 -12.00
CA LYS A 154 -15.62 2.01 -12.99
C LYS A 154 -14.99 2.92 -14.06
N GLU A 155 -14.10 3.81 -13.67
CA GLU A 155 -13.37 4.67 -14.61
C GLU A 155 -12.41 3.87 -15.48
N VAL A 156 -11.76 2.84 -14.93
CA VAL A 156 -10.93 1.92 -15.70
C VAL A 156 -11.74 1.17 -16.74
N GLU A 157 -12.91 0.65 -16.38
CA GLU A 157 -13.81 -0.09 -17.27
C GLU A 157 -14.39 0.79 -18.40
N GLN A 158 -14.59 2.08 -18.14
CA GLN A 158 -15.14 3.05 -19.10
C GLN A 158 -14.07 3.70 -19.98
N MET A 159 -12.80 3.53 -19.64
CA MET A 159 -11.70 4.18 -20.38
C MET A 159 -11.41 3.45 -21.69
N SER A 160 -11.02 4.21 -22.74
CA SER A 160 -10.55 3.58 -23.97
C SER A 160 -9.29 2.74 -23.73
N PRO A 161 -9.12 1.59 -24.39
CA PRO A 161 -7.95 0.74 -24.21
C PRO A 161 -6.62 1.47 -24.46
N ALA A 162 -6.59 2.36 -25.47
CA ALA A 162 -5.40 3.15 -25.78
C ALA A 162 -5.03 4.12 -24.66
N THR A 163 -6.00 4.84 -24.11
CA THR A 163 -5.79 5.76 -22.99
C THR A 163 -5.36 5.02 -21.73
N LEU A 164 -6.01 3.92 -21.41
CA LEU A 164 -5.65 3.10 -20.24
C LEU A 164 -4.23 2.56 -20.37
N THR A 165 -3.85 2.06 -21.55
CA THR A 165 -2.50 1.57 -21.82
C THR A 165 -1.44 2.67 -21.60
N ALA A 166 -1.69 3.87 -22.10
CA ALA A 166 -0.78 5.01 -21.92
C ALA A 166 -0.63 5.36 -20.42
N ARG A 167 -1.74 5.47 -19.67
CA ARG A 167 -1.71 5.76 -18.24
C ARG A 167 -1.00 4.68 -17.42
N LYS A 168 -1.25 3.40 -17.73
CA LYS A 168 -0.53 2.29 -17.11
C LYS A 168 0.98 2.36 -17.38
N ALA A 169 1.38 2.71 -18.59
CA ALA A 169 2.79 2.87 -18.94
C ALA A 169 3.47 3.97 -18.13
N GLU A 170 2.81 5.12 -17.93
CA GLU A 170 3.31 6.21 -17.09
C GLU A 170 3.50 5.79 -15.63
N VAL A 171 2.51 5.12 -15.04
CA VAL A 171 2.60 4.61 -13.66
C VAL A 171 3.73 3.59 -13.54
N ARG A 172 3.81 2.64 -14.48
CA ARG A 172 4.87 1.63 -14.53
C ARG A 172 6.26 2.27 -14.55
N GLN A 173 6.44 3.28 -15.41
CA GLN A 173 7.70 4.00 -15.50
C GLN A 173 8.06 4.69 -14.19
N ARG A 174 7.12 5.39 -13.53
CA ARG A 174 7.36 6.03 -12.24
C ARG A 174 7.77 5.04 -11.16
N MET A 175 7.10 3.89 -11.07
CA MET A 175 7.43 2.85 -10.09
C MET A 175 8.80 2.22 -10.35
N LEU A 176 9.14 1.95 -11.62
CA LEU A 176 10.48 1.43 -12.00
C LEU A 176 11.58 2.47 -11.69
N LEU A 177 11.36 3.75 -11.97
CA LEU A 177 12.30 4.81 -11.64
C LEU A 177 12.45 5.01 -10.12
N ALA A 178 11.43 4.69 -9.34
CA ALA A 178 11.49 4.69 -7.87
C ALA A 178 12.27 3.49 -7.31
N GLY A 179 12.61 2.50 -8.15
CA GLY A 179 13.44 1.35 -7.80
C GLY A 179 12.70 0.02 -7.74
N ALA A 180 11.41 -0.07 -8.11
CA ALA A 180 10.70 -1.34 -8.14
C ALA A 180 11.44 -2.37 -9.01
N HIS A 181 11.61 -3.58 -8.49
CA HIS A 181 12.22 -4.68 -9.25
C HIS A 181 11.29 -5.20 -10.34
N TYR A 182 9.99 -5.17 -10.07
CA TYR A 182 8.92 -5.54 -11.01
C TYR A 182 7.73 -4.62 -10.83
N VAL A 183 6.93 -4.48 -11.88
CA VAL A 183 5.64 -3.78 -11.83
C VAL A 183 4.63 -4.60 -12.60
N VAL A 184 3.55 -4.97 -11.94
CA VAL A 184 2.46 -5.77 -12.50
C VAL A 184 1.20 -4.92 -12.71
N ASP A 185 0.32 -5.36 -13.57
CA ASP A 185 -0.96 -4.68 -13.75
C ASP A 185 -1.92 -5.00 -12.59
N SER A 186 -1.99 -6.25 -12.16
CA SER A 186 -2.86 -6.71 -11.06
C SER A 186 -2.14 -7.67 -10.12
N ILE A 187 -2.74 -7.93 -8.95
CA ILE A 187 -2.19 -8.87 -7.97
C ILE A 187 -2.17 -10.31 -8.48
N GLU A 188 -3.01 -10.67 -9.42
CA GLU A 188 -3.10 -12.01 -10.02
C GLU A 188 -1.80 -12.42 -10.74
N GLU A 189 -0.96 -11.45 -11.09
CA GLU A 189 0.36 -11.71 -11.69
C GLU A 189 1.44 -12.01 -10.62
N LEU A 190 1.15 -11.76 -9.33
CA LEU A 190 2.14 -11.89 -8.25
C LEU A 190 2.70 -13.30 -8.08
N PRO A 191 1.93 -14.40 -8.16
CA PRO A 191 2.48 -15.76 -8.07
C PRO A 191 3.59 -16.01 -9.10
N LYS A 192 3.38 -15.59 -10.34
CA LYS A 192 4.40 -15.71 -11.41
C LYS A 192 5.67 -14.91 -11.12
N ILE A 193 5.53 -13.72 -10.52
CA ILE A 193 6.70 -12.92 -10.12
C ILE A 193 7.47 -13.63 -9.00
N ILE A 194 6.77 -14.25 -8.05
CA ILE A 194 7.39 -15.02 -6.96
C ILE A 194 8.16 -16.21 -7.52
N GLU A 195 7.62 -16.93 -8.50
CA GLU A 195 8.33 -18.03 -9.19
C GLU A 195 9.62 -17.54 -9.86
N LEU A 196 9.58 -16.39 -10.56
CA LEU A 196 10.75 -15.77 -11.18
C LEU A 196 11.81 -15.38 -10.14
N ILE A 197 11.40 -14.86 -9.00
CA ILE A 197 12.30 -14.49 -7.89
C ILE A 197 12.94 -15.76 -7.31
N ASN A 198 12.15 -16.78 -7.01
CA ASN A 198 12.64 -18.06 -6.49
C ASN A 198 13.65 -18.72 -7.45
N HIS A 199 13.38 -18.66 -8.75
CA HIS A 199 14.34 -19.18 -9.73
C HIS A 199 15.67 -18.40 -9.67
N LYS A 200 15.64 -17.09 -9.59
CA LYS A 200 16.85 -16.26 -9.46
C LYS A 200 17.64 -16.56 -8.18
N LEU A 201 16.95 -16.75 -7.06
CA LEU A 201 17.60 -17.09 -5.79
C LEU A 201 18.31 -18.45 -5.87
N ASN A 202 17.67 -19.44 -6.49
CA ASN A 202 18.23 -20.80 -6.64
C ASN A 202 19.39 -20.87 -7.65
N THR A 203 19.48 -19.94 -8.61
CA THR A 203 20.57 -19.93 -9.62
C THR A 203 21.80 -19.14 -9.19
N ASN A 204 21.70 -18.35 -8.13
CA ASN A 204 22.79 -17.54 -7.57
C ASN A 204 23.49 -18.20 -6.36
N HIS A 205 23.12 -19.43 -6.04
CA HIS A 205 23.75 -20.34 -5.08
C HIS A 205 24.35 -21.54 -5.79
#